data_90ddfd3bf337327570fe9456163491da
#
_entry.id   90ddfd3bf337327570fe9456163491da
#
_cell.length_a   1.000
_cell.length_b   1.000
_cell.length_c   1.000
_cell.angle_alpha   90.00
_cell.angle_beta   90.00
_cell.angle_gamma   90.00
#
_symmetry.space_group_name_H-M   'P 1'
#
loop_
_entity.id
_entity.type
_entity.pdbx_description
1 polymer ?
#
loop_
_entity_poly.entity_id
_entity_poly.type
_entity_poly.pdbx_seq_one_letter_code
_entity_poly.pdbx_strand_id
1 'polypeptide(L)'
;MDEYAEALAGFNRVLALNPAQVWALAGRAVVYRATGRYADALADFNRAIELDSGDAVAIAGRAETHRLMDHHAEALADFDRAIEIDPSNAWAIGGRAQVYQAIGRYEEALAGFTRAIDADPTQAWVLAGRGRVYKEIGMYDKAIEDFTRAIGLEDSDPYA
;
A
#
# COMPACT_ATOMS: atom_id res chain seq x y z
N MET A 1 12.93 7.89 15.44
CA MET A 1 13.84 6.74 15.13
C MET A 1 13.73 5.64 16.18
N ASP A 2 13.47 5.98 17.42
CA ASP A 2 13.34 4.98 18.51
C ASP A 2 12.15 4.03 18.35
N GLU A 3 10.99 4.52 17.87
CA GLU A 3 9.78 3.70 17.68
C GLU A 3 9.99 2.51 16.73
N TYR A 4 10.67 2.73 15.59
CA TYR A 4 10.97 1.62 14.67
C TYR A 4 11.94 0.60 15.28
N ALA A 5 12.91 1.05 16.06
CA ALA A 5 13.84 0.16 16.73
C ALA A 5 13.14 -0.67 17.81
N GLU A 6 12.24 -0.06 18.58
CA GLU A 6 11.43 -0.76 19.58
C GLU A 6 10.47 -1.76 18.93
N ALA A 7 9.80 -1.36 17.84
CA ALA A 7 8.93 -2.26 17.07
C ALA A 7 9.70 -3.48 16.54
N LEU A 8 10.88 -3.27 15.94
CA LEU A 8 11.74 -4.36 15.46
C LEU A 8 12.18 -5.28 16.60
N ALA A 9 12.56 -4.72 17.77
CA ALA A 9 12.93 -5.51 18.94
C ALA A 9 11.75 -6.37 19.43
N GLY A 10 10.54 -5.81 19.41
CA GLY A 10 9.30 -6.52 19.75
C GLY A 10 9.04 -7.70 18.81
N PHE A 11 9.02 -7.46 17.49
CA PHE A 11 8.81 -8.50 16.49
C PHE A 11 9.90 -9.58 16.53
N ASN A 12 11.18 -9.20 16.69
CA ASN A 12 12.28 -10.14 16.82
C ASN A 12 12.10 -11.07 18.02
N ARG A 13 11.60 -10.55 19.14
CA ARG A 13 11.32 -11.35 20.34
C ARG A 13 10.21 -12.37 20.11
N VAL A 14 9.14 -11.94 19.44
CA VAL A 14 8.04 -12.86 19.06
C VAL A 14 8.54 -13.95 18.12
N LEU A 15 9.30 -13.58 17.10
CA LEU A 15 9.80 -14.52 16.08
C LEU A 15 10.90 -15.41 16.60
N ALA A 16 11.62 -15.03 17.65
CA ALA A 16 12.54 -15.91 18.37
C ALA A 16 11.81 -17.03 19.12
N LEU A 17 10.60 -16.77 19.63
CA LEU A 17 9.75 -17.75 20.30
C LEU A 17 8.94 -18.59 19.31
N ASN A 18 8.44 -17.97 18.24
CA ASN A 18 7.69 -18.65 17.19
C ASN A 18 8.07 -18.08 15.80
N PRO A 19 9.02 -18.71 15.10
CA PRO A 19 9.47 -18.25 13.76
C PRO A 19 8.40 -18.32 12.65
N ALA A 20 7.27 -18.99 12.89
CA ALA A 20 6.17 -19.14 11.95
C ALA A 20 4.98 -18.19 12.24
N GLN A 21 5.19 -17.17 13.06
CA GLN A 21 4.13 -16.25 13.42
C GLN A 21 3.89 -15.23 12.29
N VAL A 22 2.88 -15.50 11.45
CA VAL A 22 2.60 -14.76 10.22
C VAL A 22 2.45 -13.26 10.46
N TRP A 23 1.60 -12.85 11.43
CA TRP A 23 1.41 -11.42 11.73
C TRP A 23 2.69 -10.71 12.19
N ALA A 24 3.60 -11.42 12.89
CA ALA A 24 4.86 -10.83 13.34
C ALA A 24 5.86 -10.66 12.18
N LEU A 25 5.87 -11.61 11.23
CA LEU A 25 6.64 -11.49 10.00
C LEU A 25 6.12 -10.31 9.17
N ALA A 26 4.81 -10.23 8.90
CA ALA A 26 4.21 -9.14 8.14
C ALA A 26 4.42 -7.78 8.84
N GLY A 27 4.26 -7.70 10.16
CA GLY A 27 4.51 -6.49 10.94
C GLY A 27 5.97 -6.04 10.87
N ARG A 28 6.93 -6.96 11.02
CA ARG A 28 8.36 -6.64 10.88
C ARG A 28 8.71 -6.19 9.47
N ALA A 29 8.13 -6.83 8.45
CA ALA A 29 8.29 -6.43 7.06
C ALA A 29 7.82 -5.00 6.80
N VAL A 30 6.69 -4.58 7.39
CA VAL A 30 6.21 -3.20 7.30
C VAL A 30 7.23 -2.23 7.88
N VAL A 31 7.83 -2.53 9.04
CA VAL A 31 8.86 -1.68 9.64
C VAL A 31 10.13 -1.64 8.78
N TYR A 32 10.56 -2.78 8.23
CA TYR A 32 11.68 -2.81 7.31
C TYR A 32 11.42 -1.97 6.06
N ARG A 33 10.24 -2.06 5.48
CA ARG A 33 9.83 -1.23 4.35
C ARG A 33 9.84 0.27 4.70
N ALA A 34 9.28 0.66 5.85
CA ALA A 34 9.25 2.04 6.31
C ALA A 34 10.64 2.63 6.56
N THR A 35 11.61 1.78 6.88
CA THR A 35 13.01 2.17 7.09
C THR A 35 13.90 1.99 5.85
N GLY A 36 13.31 1.72 4.67
CA GLY A 36 14.02 1.54 3.39
C GLY A 36 14.78 0.21 3.25
N ARG A 37 14.58 -0.72 4.18
CA ARG A 37 15.20 -2.05 4.16
C ARG A 37 14.37 -3.01 3.31
N TYR A 38 14.22 -2.70 2.03
CA TYR A 38 13.29 -3.42 1.14
C TYR A 38 13.61 -4.91 0.98
N ALA A 39 14.89 -5.28 0.93
CA ALA A 39 15.28 -6.69 0.82
C ALA A 39 14.85 -7.51 2.05
N ASP A 40 15.00 -6.97 3.26
CA ASP A 40 14.55 -7.60 4.49
C ASP A 40 13.01 -7.66 4.54
N ALA A 41 12.33 -6.60 4.10
CA ALA A 41 10.88 -6.57 4.00
C ALA A 41 10.35 -7.68 3.07
N LEU A 42 10.92 -7.82 1.87
CA LEU A 42 10.54 -8.88 0.93
C LEU A 42 10.78 -10.27 1.50
N ALA A 43 11.89 -10.49 2.22
CA ALA A 43 12.17 -11.80 2.84
C ALA A 43 11.09 -12.17 3.86
N ASP A 44 10.69 -11.25 4.72
CA ASP A 44 9.65 -11.49 5.73
C ASP A 44 8.25 -11.62 5.11
N PHE A 45 7.88 -10.78 4.12
CA PHE A 45 6.61 -10.95 3.39
C PHE A 45 6.55 -12.29 2.65
N ASN A 46 7.63 -12.70 1.98
CA ASN A 46 7.70 -14.00 1.33
C ASN A 46 7.44 -15.12 2.33
N ARG A 47 8.09 -15.06 3.49
CA ARG A 47 7.90 -16.07 4.53
C ARG A 47 6.48 -16.07 5.11
N ALA A 48 5.87 -14.91 5.31
CA ALA A 48 4.47 -14.80 5.73
C ALA A 48 3.53 -15.44 4.71
N ILE A 49 3.71 -15.15 3.41
CA ILE A 49 2.89 -15.68 2.31
C ILE A 49 3.09 -17.20 2.10
N GLU A 50 4.30 -17.72 2.35
CA GLU A 50 4.54 -19.17 2.33
C GLU A 50 3.75 -19.89 3.45
N LEU A 51 3.62 -19.26 4.61
CA LEU A 51 2.90 -19.81 5.77
C LEU A 51 1.39 -19.64 5.64
N ASP A 52 0.94 -18.51 5.07
CA ASP A 52 -0.46 -18.22 4.78
C ASP A 52 -0.58 -17.57 3.39
N SER A 53 -0.86 -18.39 2.40
CA SER A 53 -1.00 -17.95 1.01
C SER A 53 -2.26 -17.12 0.74
N GLY A 54 -3.18 -17.03 1.69
CA GLY A 54 -4.42 -16.25 1.64
C GLY A 54 -4.34 -14.91 2.39
N ASP A 55 -3.20 -14.58 2.99
CA ASP A 55 -3.01 -13.28 3.67
C ASP A 55 -2.91 -12.13 2.65
N ALA A 56 -4.06 -11.53 2.31
CA ALA A 56 -4.14 -10.39 1.40
C ALA A 56 -3.31 -9.19 1.87
N VAL A 57 -3.15 -9.01 3.19
CA VAL A 57 -2.39 -7.89 3.76
C VAL A 57 -0.89 -8.09 3.53
N ALA A 58 -0.37 -9.29 3.75
CA ALA A 58 1.03 -9.61 3.49
C ALA A 58 1.35 -9.51 1.98
N ILE A 59 0.45 -10.02 1.13
CA ILE A 59 0.60 -9.94 -0.34
C ILE A 59 0.62 -8.49 -0.80
N ALA A 60 -0.34 -7.66 -0.36
CA ALA A 60 -0.39 -6.25 -0.71
C ALA A 60 0.82 -5.48 -0.11
N GLY A 61 1.30 -5.86 1.08
CA GLY A 61 2.54 -5.32 1.66
C GLY A 61 3.77 -5.58 0.82
N ARG A 62 3.87 -6.79 0.24
CA ARG A 62 4.93 -7.16 -0.70
C ARG A 62 4.81 -6.37 -2.02
N ALA A 63 3.58 -6.26 -2.54
CA ALA A 63 3.29 -5.46 -3.73
C ALA A 63 3.76 -4.00 -3.58
N GLU A 64 3.46 -3.39 -2.44
CA GLU A 64 3.89 -2.02 -2.14
C GLU A 64 5.42 -1.92 -2.03
N THR A 65 6.08 -2.95 -1.47
CA THR A 65 7.54 -3.00 -1.42
C THR A 65 8.13 -3.07 -2.82
N HIS A 66 7.58 -3.90 -3.71
CA HIS A 66 7.97 -3.96 -5.12
C HIS A 66 7.73 -2.62 -5.83
N ARG A 67 6.59 -1.96 -5.58
CA ARG A 67 6.29 -0.63 -6.14
C ARG A 67 7.34 0.42 -5.73
N LEU A 68 7.76 0.43 -4.46
CA LEU A 68 8.80 1.35 -3.96
C LEU A 68 10.21 1.07 -4.52
N MET A 69 10.40 -0.12 -5.09
CA MET A 69 11.62 -0.53 -5.81
C MET A 69 11.48 -0.37 -7.33
N ASP A 70 10.40 0.22 -7.83
CA ASP A 70 10.06 0.33 -9.26
C ASP A 70 9.93 -1.02 -9.99
N HIS A 71 9.71 -2.11 -9.25
CA HIS A 71 9.43 -3.44 -9.77
C HIS A 71 7.94 -3.55 -10.13
N HIS A 72 7.54 -2.81 -11.17
CA HIS A 72 6.12 -2.59 -11.50
C HIS A 72 5.36 -3.87 -11.88
N ALA A 73 5.99 -4.82 -12.55
CA ALA A 73 5.36 -6.07 -12.95
C ALA A 73 5.02 -6.96 -11.74
N GLU A 74 5.96 -7.10 -10.82
CA GLU A 74 5.79 -7.85 -9.58
C GLU A 74 4.76 -7.17 -8.67
N ALA A 75 4.80 -5.83 -8.58
CA ALA A 75 3.83 -5.06 -7.82
C ALA A 75 2.40 -5.27 -8.34
N LEU A 76 2.19 -5.20 -9.66
CA LEU A 76 0.87 -5.45 -10.27
C LEU A 76 0.37 -6.86 -10.00
N ALA A 77 1.22 -7.88 -10.17
CA ALA A 77 0.85 -9.28 -9.94
C ALA A 77 0.40 -9.53 -8.49
N ASP A 78 1.12 -8.96 -7.52
CA ASP A 78 0.76 -9.10 -6.11
C ASP A 78 -0.47 -8.28 -5.73
N PHE A 79 -0.63 -7.04 -6.25
CA PHE A 79 -1.86 -6.29 -6.01
C PHE A 79 -3.08 -6.98 -6.62
N ASP A 80 -2.96 -7.54 -7.83
CA ASP A 80 -4.05 -8.29 -8.44
C ASP A 80 -4.46 -9.48 -7.57
N ARG A 81 -3.49 -10.25 -7.07
CA ARG A 81 -3.74 -11.37 -6.16
C ARG A 81 -4.38 -10.93 -4.85
N ALA A 82 -3.92 -9.83 -4.23
CA ALA A 82 -4.51 -9.31 -3.01
C ALA A 82 -5.98 -8.89 -3.22
N ILE A 83 -6.29 -8.26 -4.37
CA ILE A 83 -7.64 -7.85 -4.75
C ILE A 83 -8.55 -9.05 -5.10
N GLU A 84 -8.00 -10.14 -5.63
CA GLU A 84 -8.76 -11.39 -5.84
C GLU A 84 -9.19 -12.01 -4.50
N ILE A 85 -8.33 -11.94 -3.47
CA ILE A 85 -8.63 -12.46 -2.13
C ILE A 85 -9.61 -11.53 -1.40
N ASP A 86 -9.36 -10.22 -1.43
CA ASP A 86 -10.22 -9.19 -0.83
C ASP A 86 -10.56 -8.10 -1.86
N PRO A 87 -11.68 -8.24 -2.59
CA PRO A 87 -12.10 -7.28 -3.61
C PRO A 87 -12.49 -5.89 -3.07
N SER A 88 -12.63 -5.74 -1.75
CA SER A 88 -12.96 -4.49 -1.07
C SER A 88 -11.74 -3.77 -0.49
N ASN A 89 -10.55 -4.32 -0.60
CA ASN A 89 -9.33 -3.75 -0.07
C ASN A 89 -8.94 -2.47 -0.82
N ALA A 90 -9.42 -1.33 -0.30
CA ALA A 90 -9.17 0.00 -0.89
C ALA A 90 -7.68 0.31 -1.02
N TRP A 91 -6.87 -0.15 -0.04
CA TRP A 91 -5.43 0.07 -0.05
C TRP A 91 -4.72 -0.67 -1.19
N ALA A 92 -5.06 -1.94 -1.41
CA ALA A 92 -4.51 -2.71 -2.53
C ALA A 92 -4.97 -2.16 -3.89
N ILE A 93 -6.25 -1.77 -4.00
CA ILE A 93 -6.82 -1.19 -5.22
C ILE A 93 -6.13 0.14 -5.55
N GLY A 94 -5.96 1.02 -4.56
CA GLY A 94 -5.28 2.30 -4.71
C GLY A 94 -3.79 2.14 -5.00
N GLY A 95 -3.10 1.20 -4.34
CA GLY A 95 -1.70 0.87 -4.59
C GLY A 95 -1.46 0.42 -6.03
N ARG A 96 -2.33 -0.46 -6.55
CA ARG A 96 -2.29 -0.85 -7.97
C ARG A 96 -2.49 0.34 -8.91
N ALA A 97 -3.41 1.24 -8.57
CA ALA A 97 -3.63 2.46 -9.35
C ALA A 97 -2.39 3.37 -9.37
N GLN A 98 -1.65 3.46 -8.27
CA GLN A 98 -0.37 4.17 -8.24
C GLN A 98 0.68 3.54 -9.17
N VAL A 99 0.73 2.21 -9.28
CA VAL A 99 1.61 1.55 -10.25
C VAL A 99 1.20 1.91 -11.68
N TYR A 100 -0.10 1.86 -11.99
CA TYR A 100 -0.59 2.29 -13.32
C TYR A 100 -0.25 3.75 -13.62
N GLN A 101 -0.38 4.64 -12.65
CA GLN A 101 0.06 6.03 -12.79
C GLN A 101 1.55 6.12 -13.11
N ALA A 102 2.40 5.41 -12.36
CA ALA A 102 3.86 5.43 -12.54
C ALA A 102 4.31 4.99 -13.93
N ILE A 103 3.59 4.04 -14.55
CA ILE A 103 3.89 3.54 -15.90
C ILE A 103 3.09 4.26 -17.01
N GLY A 104 2.41 5.37 -16.68
CA GLY A 104 1.69 6.21 -17.64
C GLY A 104 0.36 5.64 -18.14
N ARG A 105 -0.17 4.60 -17.50
CA ARG A 105 -1.48 4.01 -17.80
C ARG A 105 -2.58 4.76 -17.04
N TYR A 106 -2.83 6.01 -17.47
CA TYR A 106 -3.68 6.95 -16.73
C TYR A 106 -5.15 6.54 -16.66
N GLU A 107 -5.68 5.89 -17.69
CA GLU A 107 -7.08 5.42 -17.70
C GLU A 107 -7.31 4.37 -16.63
N GLU A 108 -6.41 3.38 -16.54
CA GLU A 108 -6.47 2.34 -15.50
C GLU A 108 -6.19 2.90 -14.11
N ALA A 109 -5.30 3.87 -13.99
CA ALA A 109 -5.04 4.56 -12.74
C ALA A 109 -6.30 5.28 -12.23
N LEU A 110 -6.99 6.05 -13.09
CA LEU A 110 -8.24 6.74 -12.74
C LEU A 110 -9.34 5.77 -12.33
N ALA A 111 -9.51 4.68 -13.08
CA ALA A 111 -10.49 3.64 -12.76
C ALA A 111 -10.18 2.99 -11.40
N GLY A 112 -8.90 2.67 -11.15
CA GLY A 112 -8.45 2.07 -9.91
C GLY A 112 -8.64 3.02 -8.71
N PHE A 113 -8.22 4.28 -8.80
CA PHE A 113 -8.44 5.25 -7.73
C PHE A 113 -9.92 5.49 -7.46
N THR A 114 -10.75 5.57 -8.51
CA THR A 114 -12.20 5.74 -8.32
C THR A 114 -12.78 4.55 -7.54
N ARG A 115 -12.44 3.32 -7.93
CA ARG A 115 -12.88 2.12 -7.21
C ARG A 115 -12.37 2.10 -5.76
N ALA A 116 -11.15 2.56 -5.50
CA ALA A 116 -10.60 2.64 -4.13
C ALA A 116 -11.37 3.67 -3.28
N ILE A 117 -11.73 4.83 -3.85
CA ILE A 117 -12.54 5.85 -3.18
C ILE A 117 -13.97 5.33 -2.88
N ASP A 118 -14.55 4.55 -3.79
CA ASP A 118 -15.87 3.94 -3.58
C ASP A 118 -15.83 2.89 -2.48
N ALA A 119 -14.71 2.15 -2.34
CA ALA A 119 -14.52 1.15 -1.30
C ALA A 119 -14.23 1.79 0.07
N ASP A 120 -13.43 2.85 0.11
CA ASP A 120 -13.15 3.64 1.32
C ASP A 120 -12.96 5.13 0.96
N PRO A 121 -13.98 5.96 1.17
CA PRO A 121 -13.93 7.38 0.83
C PRO A 121 -13.11 8.24 1.81
N THR A 122 -12.58 7.67 2.89
CA THR A 122 -11.83 8.38 3.95
C THR A 122 -10.32 8.42 3.67
N GLN A 123 -9.86 7.73 2.65
CA GLN A 123 -8.44 7.63 2.28
C GLN A 123 -7.96 8.87 1.51
N ALA A 124 -7.49 9.90 2.22
CA ALA A 124 -7.02 11.15 1.62
C ALA A 124 -5.96 10.94 0.52
N TRP A 125 -5.03 10.00 0.73
CA TRP A 125 -3.96 9.70 -0.22
C TRP A 125 -4.47 9.15 -1.57
N VAL A 126 -5.62 8.46 -1.58
CA VAL A 126 -6.25 7.92 -2.82
C VAL A 126 -6.81 9.08 -3.64
N LEU A 127 -7.49 10.04 -3.01
CA LEU A 127 -7.97 11.26 -3.64
C LEU A 127 -6.79 12.07 -4.20
N ALA A 128 -5.74 12.28 -3.40
CA ALA A 128 -4.54 12.96 -3.86
C ALA A 128 -3.87 12.22 -5.04
N GLY A 129 -3.91 10.88 -5.04
CA GLY A 129 -3.45 10.04 -6.15
C GLY A 129 -4.22 10.32 -7.44
N ARG A 130 -5.55 10.29 -7.38
CA ARG A 130 -6.41 10.59 -8.53
C ARG A 130 -6.25 12.04 -9.01
N GLY A 131 -6.17 12.98 -8.08
CA GLY A 131 -5.90 14.39 -8.39
C GLY A 131 -4.58 14.59 -9.14
N ARG A 132 -3.52 13.86 -8.78
CA ARG A 132 -2.25 13.90 -9.54
C ARG A 132 -2.44 13.40 -10.96
N VAL A 133 -3.16 12.29 -11.18
CA VAL A 133 -3.44 11.81 -12.54
C VAL A 133 -4.23 12.82 -13.33
N TYR A 134 -5.29 13.42 -12.74
CA TYR A 134 -6.05 14.50 -13.42
C TYR A 134 -5.16 15.68 -13.81
N LYS A 135 -4.24 16.09 -12.94
CA LYS A 135 -3.26 17.14 -13.24
C LYS A 135 -2.37 16.76 -14.43
N GLU A 136 -1.85 15.50 -14.47
CA GLU A 136 -0.96 15.01 -15.54
C GLU A 136 -1.65 15.01 -16.92
N ILE A 137 -2.96 14.72 -16.95
CA ILE A 137 -3.74 14.75 -18.21
C ILE A 137 -4.43 16.09 -18.49
N GLY A 138 -4.14 17.15 -17.72
CA GLY A 138 -4.64 18.50 -17.95
C GLY A 138 -6.06 18.77 -17.46
N MET A 139 -6.66 17.90 -16.69
CA MET A 139 -8.01 18.06 -16.10
C MET A 139 -7.93 18.81 -14.77
N TYR A 140 -7.48 20.06 -14.79
CA TYR A 140 -7.12 20.82 -13.60
C TYR A 140 -8.27 21.04 -12.61
N ASP A 141 -9.49 21.27 -13.09
CA ASP A 141 -10.66 21.48 -12.21
C ASP A 141 -10.93 20.24 -11.35
N LYS A 142 -10.86 19.04 -11.95
CA LYS A 142 -11.01 17.77 -11.21
C LYS A 142 -9.86 17.53 -10.26
N ALA A 143 -8.64 17.92 -10.65
CA ALA A 143 -7.48 17.80 -9.76
C ALA A 143 -7.66 18.68 -8.51
N ILE A 144 -8.12 19.91 -8.67
CA ILE A 144 -8.40 20.86 -7.57
C ILE A 144 -9.49 20.29 -6.64
N GLU A 145 -10.57 19.74 -7.20
CA GLU A 145 -11.65 19.13 -6.43
C GLU A 145 -11.12 17.98 -5.54
N ASP A 146 -10.37 17.05 -6.13
CA ASP A 146 -9.80 15.91 -5.39
C ASP A 146 -8.80 16.34 -4.33
N PHE A 147 -7.90 17.29 -4.63
CA PHE A 147 -6.95 17.80 -3.63
C PHE A 147 -7.65 18.54 -2.50
N THR A 148 -8.67 19.37 -2.81
CA THR A 148 -9.45 20.08 -1.78
C THR A 148 -10.13 19.08 -0.83
N ARG A 149 -10.72 18.03 -1.39
CA ARG A 149 -11.35 16.98 -0.60
C ARG A 149 -10.33 16.19 0.25
N ALA A 150 -9.14 15.89 -0.30
CA ALA A 150 -8.08 15.21 0.42
C ALA A 150 -7.62 16.03 1.65
N ILE A 151 -7.38 17.34 1.47
CA ILE A 151 -7.00 18.25 2.56
C ILE A 151 -8.09 18.29 3.64
N GLY A 152 -9.36 18.38 3.25
CA GLY A 152 -10.46 18.38 4.22
C GLY A 152 -10.58 17.11 5.04
N LEU A 153 -10.13 15.95 4.51
CA LEU A 153 -10.04 14.71 5.27
C LEU A 153 -8.89 14.72 6.27
N GLU A 154 -7.72 15.23 5.88
CA GLU A 154 -6.55 15.34 6.76
C GLU A 154 -6.82 16.32 7.93
N ASP A 155 -7.42 17.48 7.65
CA ASP A 155 -7.77 18.48 8.67
C ASP A 155 -8.83 17.98 9.66
N SER A 156 -9.63 16.98 9.28
CA SER A 156 -10.66 16.39 10.14
C SER A 156 -10.15 15.21 10.99
N ASP A 157 -8.93 14.76 10.80
CA ASP A 157 -8.32 13.69 11.59
C ASP A 157 -7.84 14.27 12.95
N PRO A 158 -8.47 13.88 14.09
CA PRO A 158 -8.08 14.38 15.40
C PRO A 158 -6.71 13.88 15.88
N TYR A 159 -6.02 13.03 15.07
CA TYR A 159 -4.71 12.44 15.37
C TYR A 159 -3.63 12.87 14.34
N ALA A 160 -3.93 13.83 13.42
CA ALA A 160 -2.98 14.37 12.47
C ALA A 160 -1.95 15.34 13.10
#